data_d30e3e37e1d22e257ac783da8578900b
#
_entry.id   d30e3e37e1d22e257ac783da8578900b
#
_cell.length_a   1.000
_cell.length_b   1.000
_cell.length_c   1.000
_cell.angle_alpha   90.00
_cell.angle_beta   90.00
_cell.angle_gamma   90.00
#
_symmetry.space_group_name_H-M   'P 1'
#
loop_
_entity.id
_entity.type
_entity.pdbx_description
1 polymer ?
#
loop_
_entity_poly.entity_id
_entity_poly.type
_entity_poly.pdbx_seq_one_letter_code
_entity_poly.pdbx_strand_id
1 'polypeptide(L)'
;KKYEGKTDQDSMLKQNQEMMMVYKKYNFNPLTSCLISFIQLPLLFAFLEAINRVPAIFEENFLGMQLGTTPLVGFGTETFYMYIILLIIIGGSTIFMFKTTSNQASDPSMKMMPIMMSAIIIITAFFMPSALGIYWSVGNIFAIVQNIVVMKGMEKHGK
;
A
#
# COMPACT_ATOMS: atom_id res chain seq x y z
N LYS A 1 0.85 20.89 -16.15
CA LYS A 1 1.15 22.33 -16.27
C LYS A 1 -0.05 23.18 -16.75
N LYS A 2 -0.90 22.71 -17.73
CA LYS A 2 -2.05 23.48 -18.27
C LYS A 2 -3.14 23.77 -17.24
N TYR A 3 -3.30 22.92 -16.24
CA TYR A 3 -4.32 22.99 -15.19
C TYR A 3 -3.73 23.16 -13.78
N GLU A 4 -2.45 23.37 -13.66
CA GLU A 4 -1.76 23.57 -12.36
C GLU A 4 -2.31 24.82 -11.67
N GLY A 5 -2.90 24.64 -10.49
CA GLY A 5 -3.47 25.72 -9.67
C GLY A 5 -4.93 26.09 -9.97
N LYS A 6 -5.61 25.42 -10.90
CA LYS A 6 -7.04 25.64 -11.16
C LYS A 6 -7.88 24.63 -10.38
N THR A 7 -8.68 25.12 -9.43
CA THR A 7 -9.50 24.30 -8.52
C THR A 7 -11.00 24.39 -8.87
N ASP A 8 -11.35 25.06 -9.97
CA ASP A 8 -12.74 25.20 -10.41
C ASP A 8 -13.25 23.87 -11.02
N GLN A 9 -14.51 23.56 -10.80
CA GLN A 9 -15.17 22.31 -11.21
C GLN A 9 -15.05 22.04 -12.71
N ASP A 10 -15.15 23.09 -13.53
CA ASP A 10 -15.04 23.00 -14.99
C ASP A 10 -13.62 22.61 -15.45
N SER A 11 -12.61 23.15 -14.80
CA SER A 11 -11.21 22.80 -15.09
C SER A 11 -10.90 21.35 -14.69
N MET A 12 -11.44 20.87 -13.56
CA MET A 12 -11.30 19.48 -13.12
C MET A 12 -12.00 18.51 -14.09
N LEU A 13 -13.21 18.85 -14.56
CA LEU A 13 -13.92 18.03 -15.55
C LEU A 13 -13.17 17.96 -16.88
N LYS A 14 -12.65 19.07 -17.37
CA LYS A 14 -11.86 19.10 -18.61
C LYS A 14 -10.55 18.32 -18.48
N GLN A 15 -9.88 18.43 -17.34
CA GLN A 15 -8.67 17.65 -17.04
C GLN A 15 -8.95 16.14 -17.05
N ASN A 16 -10.06 15.72 -16.42
CA ASN A 16 -10.46 14.31 -16.40
C ASN A 16 -10.81 13.80 -17.81
N GLN A 17 -11.48 14.62 -18.62
CA GLN A 17 -11.79 14.28 -20.01
C GLN A 17 -10.53 14.14 -20.88
N GLU A 18 -9.58 15.09 -20.77
CA GLU A 18 -8.30 15.01 -21.46
C GLU A 18 -7.49 13.76 -21.03
N MET A 19 -7.50 13.43 -19.74
CA MET A 19 -6.83 12.25 -19.23
C MET A 19 -7.45 10.95 -19.76
N MET A 20 -8.79 10.87 -19.81
CA MET A 20 -9.49 9.73 -20.42
C MET A 20 -9.19 9.59 -21.91
N MET A 21 -9.03 10.71 -22.64
CA MET A 21 -8.61 10.65 -24.05
C MET A 21 -7.18 10.12 -24.22
N VAL A 22 -6.28 10.50 -23.32
CA VAL A 22 -4.91 9.96 -23.30
C VAL A 22 -4.91 8.47 -23.02
N TYR A 23 -5.68 8.01 -22.05
CA TYR A 23 -5.81 6.58 -21.74
C TYR A 23 -6.35 5.78 -22.94
N LYS A 24 -7.36 6.29 -23.62
CA LYS A 24 -7.88 5.68 -24.86
C LYS A 24 -6.84 5.64 -25.96
N LYS A 25 -6.07 6.72 -26.14
CA LYS A 25 -5.03 6.82 -27.18
C LYS A 25 -3.92 5.78 -26.99
N TYR A 26 -3.56 5.48 -25.74
CA TYR A 26 -2.50 4.52 -25.40
C TYR A 26 -3.04 3.12 -25.04
N ASN A 27 -4.33 2.86 -25.27
CA ASN A 27 -5.00 1.60 -24.85
C ASN A 27 -4.78 1.25 -23.39
N PHE A 28 -4.61 2.26 -22.53
CA PHE A 28 -4.43 2.07 -21.10
C PHE A 28 -5.80 2.02 -20.42
N ASN A 29 -6.08 0.88 -19.77
CA ASN A 29 -7.32 0.73 -19.01
C ASN A 29 -7.02 0.82 -17.50
N PRO A 30 -7.42 1.91 -16.81
CA PRO A 30 -7.20 2.05 -15.36
C PRO A 30 -7.94 0.98 -14.55
N LEU A 31 -9.02 0.42 -15.07
CA LEU A 31 -9.77 -0.67 -14.44
C LEU A 31 -8.93 -1.95 -14.32
N THR A 32 -7.99 -2.20 -15.22
CA THR A 32 -7.09 -3.35 -15.13
C THR A 32 -6.20 -3.26 -13.89
N SER A 33 -5.73 -2.07 -13.54
CA SER A 33 -4.95 -1.86 -12.31
C SER A 33 -5.79 -2.12 -11.04
N CYS A 34 -7.06 -1.72 -11.05
CA CYS A 34 -7.99 -2.05 -9.96
C CYS A 34 -8.27 -3.55 -9.89
N LEU A 35 -8.39 -4.24 -11.04
CA LEU A 35 -8.64 -5.68 -11.08
C LEU A 35 -7.51 -6.48 -10.41
N ILE A 36 -6.26 -6.07 -10.60
CA ILE A 36 -5.12 -6.67 -9.91
C ILE A 36 -5.25 -6.53 -8.39
N SER A 37 -5.74 -5.38 -7.91
CA SER A 37 -5.99 -5.18 -6.47
C SER A 37 -7.12 -6.08 -5.94
N PHE A 38 -8.12 -6.40 -6.75
CA PHE A 38 -9.17 -7.35 -6.37
C PHE A 38 -8.66 -8.78 -6.24
N ILE A 39 -7.64 -9.20 -7.00
CA ILE A 39 -7.00 -10.50 -6.84
C ILE A 39 -6.29 -10.61 -5.49
N GLN A 40 -5.80 -9.50 -4.96
CA GLN A 40 -5.15 -9.45 -3.64
C GLN A 40 -6.11 -9.80 -2.49
N LEU A 41 -7.42 -9.46 -2.60
CA LEU A 41 -8.37 -9.68 -1.51
C LEU A 41 -8.57 -11.18 -1.19
N PRO A 42 -8.86 -12.08 -2.14
CA PRO A 42 -8.95 -13.50 -1.85
C PRO A 42 -7.66 -14.08 -1.24
N LEU A 43 -6.50 -13.64 -1.73
CA LEU A 43 -5.20 -14.06 -1.19
C LEU A 43 -5.03 -13.60 0.26
N LEU A 44 -5.44 -12.37 0.57
CA LEU A 44 -5.40 -11.82 1.91
C LEU A 44 -6.30 -12.63 2.87
N PHE A 45 -7.53 -12.94 2.45
CA PHE A 45 -8.44 -13.76 3.25
C PHE A 45 -7.93 -15.17 3.46
N ALA A 46 -7.37 -15.81 2.42
CA ALA A 46 -6.76 -17.14 2.54
C ALA A 46 -5.57 -17.12 3.53
N PHE A 47 -4.76 -16.07 3.51
CA PHE A 47 -3.65 -15.92 4.43
C PHE A 47 -4.12 -15.70 5.88
N LEU A 48 -5.13 -14.85 6.09
CA LEU A 48 -5.76 -14.67 7.41
C LEU A 48 -6.33 -15.97 7.95
N GLU A 49 -7.03 -16.71 7.11
CA GLU A 49 -7.61 -18.01 7.47
C GLU A 49 -6.51 -19.03 7.84
N ALA A 50 -5.41 -19.04 7.09
CA ALA A 50 -4.26 -19.91 7.39
C ALA A 50 -3.64 -19.57 8.75
N ILE A 51 -3.43 -18.30 9.06
CA ILE A 51 -2.90 -17.87 10.37
C ILE A 51 -3.82 -18.33 11.50
N ASN A 52 -5.13 -18.17 11.34
CA ASN A 52 -6.10 -18.49 12.40
C ASN A 52 -6.31 -20.00 12.58
N ARG A 53 -6.16 -20.80 11.53
CA ARG A 53 -6.41 -22.25 11.56
C ARG A 53 -5.19 -23.11 11.83
N VAL A 54 -4.00 -22.60 11.58
CA VAL A 54 -2.75 -23.36 11.77
C VAL A 54 -2.11 -22.96 13.09
N PRO A 55 -2.26 -23.80 14.16
CA PRO A 55 -1.73 -23.46 15.49
C PRO A 55 -0.24 -23.14 15.47
N ALA A 56 0.53 -23.85 14.63
CA ALA A 56 1.95 -23.62 14.48
C ALA A 56 2.30 -22.20 14.00
N ILE A 57 1.44 -21.56 13.18
CA ILE A 57 1.64 -20.17 12.75
C ILE A 57 1.13 -19.21 13.82
N PHE A 58 -0.03 -19.53 14.42
CA PHE A 58 -0.66 -18.66 15.41
C PHE A 58 0.17 -18.55 16.70
N GLU A 59 0.73 -19.65 17.17
CA GLU A 59 1.48 -19.74 18.44
C GLU A 59 2.97 -19.39 18.27
N GLU A 60 3.49 -19.44 17.04
CA GLU A 60 4.90 -19.19 16.76
C GLU A 60 5.30 -17.76 17.10
N ASN A 61 6.55 -17.63 17.60
CA ASN A 61 7.11 -16.34 17.98
C ASN A 61 8.18 -15.90 17.00
N PHE A 62 8.06 -14.67 16.52
CA PHE A 62 9.07 -14.00 15.71
C PHE A 62 9.57 -12.75 16.41
N LEU A 63 10.86 -12.72 16.76
CA LEU A 63 11.49 -11.60 17.49
C LEU A 63 10.77 -11.25 18.81
N GLY A 64 10.18 -12.23 19.48
CA GLY A 64 9.42 -12.05 20.71
C GLY A 64 7.96 -11.61 20.53
N MET A 65 7.50 -11.45 19.29
CA MET A 65 6.09 -11.22 18.97
C MET A 65 5.43 -12.55 18.60
N GLN A 66 4.31 -12.85 19.21
CA GLN A 66 3.48 -13.96 18.77
C GLN A 66 2.80 -13.60 17.46
N LEU A 67 2.96 -14.41 16.44
CA LEU A 67 2.51 -14.11 15.05
C LEU A 67 0.99 -14.00 14.93
N GLY A 68 0.24 -14.78 15.70
CA GLY A 68 -1.21 -14.73 15.73
C GLY A 68 -1.78 -13.55 16.53
N THR A 69 -0.99 -12.92 17.39
CA THR A 69 -1.44 -11.81 18.22
C THR A 69 -1.48 -10.51 17.44
N THR A 70 -2.52 -9.70 17.70
CA THR A 70 -2.63 -8.35 17.14
C THR A 70 -1.77 -7.36 17.93
N PRO A 71 -1.22 -6.30 17.29
CA PRO A 71 -0.48 -5.28 18.00
C PRO A 71 -1.25 -4.64 19.15
N LEU A 72 -2.57 -4.48 19.00
CA LEU A 72 -3.42 -3.90 20.06
C LEU A 72 -3.40 -4.74 21.35
N VAL A 73 -3.44 -6.07 21.22
CA VAL A 73 -3.34 -7.00 22.36
C VAL A 73 -1.90 -7.10 22.84
N GLY A 74 -0.94 -7.04 21.92
CA GLY A 74 0.49 -7.11 22.21
C GLY A 74 1.01 -5.95 23.08
N PHE A 75 0.31 -4.81 23.14
CA PHE A 75 0.64 -3.71 24.04
C PHE A 75 0.53 -4.06 25.53
N GLY A 76 -0.16 -5.13 25.87
CA GLY A 76 -0.22 -5.64 27.25
C GLY A 76 0.90 -6.60 27.63
N THR A 77 1.83 -6.90 26.72
CA THR A 77 2.92 -7.86 26.94
C THR A 77 4.26 -7.18 27.22
N GLU A 78 5.22 -7.90 27.80
CA GLU A 78 6.58 -7.41 28.02
C GLU A 78 7.32 -7.06 26.73
N THR A 79 6.88 -7.64 25.60
CA THR A 79 7.45 -7.42 24.26
C THR A 79 6.71 -6.36 23.44
N PHE A 80 5.92 -5.50 24.09
CA PHE A 80 5.10 -4.47 23.43
C PHE A 80 5.90 -3.57 22.46
N TYR A 81 7.16 -3.31 22.77
CA TYR A 81 8.03 -2.48 21.93
C TYR A 81 8.24 -3.07 20.53
N MET A 82 8.21 -4.39 20.38
CA MET A 82 8.33 -5.04 19.08
C MET A 82 7.10 -4.79 18.20
N TYR A 83 5.91 -4.77 18.79
CA TYR A 83 4.67 -4.42 18.08
C TYR A 83 4.67 -2.94 17.65
N ILE A 84 5.25 -2.05 18.45
CA ILE A 84 5.44 -0.64 18.07
C ILE A 84 6.40 -0.53 16.88
N ILE A 85 7.53 -1.23 16.92
CA ILE A 85 8.49 -1.27 15.80
C ILE A 85 7.81 -1.78 14.53
N LEU A 86 7.02 -2.87 14.63
CA LEU A 86 6.28 -3.41 13.50
C LEU A 86 5.32 -2.37 12.91
N LEU A 87 4.55 -1.67 13.73
CA LEU A 87 3.62 -0.62 13.29
C LEU A 87 4.36 0.55 12.61
N ILE A 88 5.52 0.94 13.12
CA ILE A 88 6.38 1.96 12.50
C ILE A 88 6.87 1.49 11.12
N ILE A 89 7.28 0.23 11.00
CA ILE A 89 7.72 -0.35 9.72
C ILE A 89 6.56 -0.41 8.73
N ILE A 90 5.38 -0.88 9.15
CA ILE A 90 4.18 -0.91 8.31
C ILE A 90 3.83 0.49 7.84
N GLY A 91 3.71 1.45 8.75
CA GLY A 91 3.35 2.82 8.44
C GLY A 91 4.38 3.50 7.54
N GLY A 92 5.65 3.42 7.90
CA GLY A 92 6.75 4.01 7.16
C GLY A 92 6.88 3.44 5.74
N SER A 93 6.87 2.12 5.60
CA SER A 93 6.94 1.46 4.29
C SER A 93 5.73 1.75 3.42
N THR A 94 4.52 1.80 4.01
CA THR A 94 3.29 2.11 3.29
C THR A 94 3.29 3.56 2.79
N ILE A 95 3.62 4.52 3.65
CA ILE A 95 3.71 5.94 3.26
C ILE A 95 4.77 6.14 2.18
N PHE A 96 5.94 5.52 2.33
CA PHE A 96 7.01 5.65 1.35
C PHE A 96 6.63 5.02 0.00
N MET A 97 6.03 3.83 0.00
CA MET A 97 5.54 3.17 -1.19
C MET A 97 4.51 4.04 -1.94
N PHE A 98 3.51 4.58 -1.23
CA PHE A 98 2.50 5.44 -1.86
C PHE A 98 3.06 6.78 -2.31
N LYS A 99 4.03 7.35 -1.60
CA LYS A 99 4.70 8.58 -2.00
C LYS A 99 5.49 8.42 -3.31
N THR A 100 6.18 7.30 -3.47
CA THR A 100 6.90 6.99 -4.72
C THR A 100 5.94 6.78 -5.89
N THR A 101 4.78 6.20 -5.65
CA THR A 101 3.73 6.00 -6.66
C THR A 101 2.97 7.30 -6.96
N SER A 102 2.64 8.12 -5.96
CA SER A 102 1.87 9.34 -6.13
C SER A 102 2.63 10.48 -6.79
N ASN A 103 3.97 10.46 -6.76
CA ASN A 103 4.79 11.44 -7.49
C ASN A 103 4.58 11.38 -9.00
N GLN A 104 3.99 10.29 -9.51
CA GLN A 104 3.63 10.12 -10.92
C GLN A 104 2.22 10.66 -11.23
N ALA A 105 1.43 10.99 -10.21
CA ALA A 105 0.07 11.53 -10.37
C ALA A 105 0.12 13.06 -10.48
N SER A 106 -0.35 13.58 -11.61
CA SER A 106 -0.40 15.02 -11.87
C SER A 106 -1.61 15.72 -11.25
N ASP A 107 -2.60 14.96 -10.76
CA ASP A 107 -3.89 15.47 -10.27
C ASP A 107 -3.92 15.54 -8.73
N PRO A 108 -4.34 16.67 -8.11
CA PRO A 108 -4.50 16.80 -6.67
C PRO A 108 -5.46 15.76 -6.05
N SER A 109 -6.54 15.40 -6.76
CA SER A 109 -7.50 14.38 -6.30
C SER A 109 -6.86 13.00 -6.19
N MET A 110 -5.97 12.67 -7.12
CA MET A 110 -5.23 11.41 -7.11
C MET A 110 -4.15 11.37 -6.02
N LYS A 111 -3.70 12.52 -5.50
CA LYS A 111 -2.75 12.60 -4.39
C LYS A 111 -3.39 12.32 -3.04
N MET A 112 -4.69 12.58 -2.88
CA MET A 112 -5.41 12.27 -1.64
C MET A 112 -5.69 10.78 -1.46
N MET A 113 -5.90 10.05 -2.54
CA MET A 113 -6.20 8.62 -2.50
C MET A 113 -5.10 7.79 -1.80
N PRO A 114 -3.80 7.97 -2.10
CA PRO A 114 -2.72 7.29 -1.38
C PRO A 114 -2.69 7.61 0.12
N ILE A 115 -2.98 8.84 0.50
CA ILE A 115 -2.99 9.27 1.91
C ILE A 115 -4.12 8.57 2.66
N MET A 116 -5.33 8.55 2.10
CA MET A 116 -6.47 7.85 2.68
C MET A 116 -6.21 6.35 2.81
N MET A 117 -5.66 5.72 1.76
CA MET A 117 -5.32 4.29 1.78
C MET A 117 -4.25 3.99 2.82
N SER A 118 -3.22 4.84 2.96
CA SER A 118 -2.21 4.69 4.00
C SER A 118 -2.81 4.75 5.40
N ALA A 119 -3.71 5.69 5.64
CA ALA A 119 -4.39 5.83 6.93
C ALA A 119 -5.24 4.59 7.27
N ILE A 120 -6.00 4.07 6.30
CA ILE A 120 -6.80 2.86 6.47
C ILE A 120 -5.90 1.66 6.80
N ILE A 121 -4.80 1.48 6.07
CA ILE A 121 -3.86 0.37 6.29
C ILE A 121 -3.23 0.46 7.68
N ILE A 122 -2.79 1.64 8.10
CA ILE A 122 -2.19 1.84 9.42
C ILE A 122 -3.20 1.54 10.53
N ILE A 123 -4.44 2.03 10.41
CA ILE A 123 -5.50 1.75 11.39
C ILE A 123 -5.80 0.24 11.42
N THR A 124 -5.93 -0.40 10.27
CA THR A 124 -6.23 -1.82 10.17
C THR A 124 -5.11 -2.69 10.75
N ALA A 125 -3.84 -2.24 10.64
CA ALA A 125 -2.68 -2.95 11.17
C ALA A 125 -2.73 -3.16 12.70
N PHE A 126 -3.44 -2.32 13.46
CA PHE A 126 -3.63 -2.51 14.89
C PHE A 126 -4.50 -3.73 15.23
N PHE A 127 -5.40 -4.10 14.33
CA PHE A 127 -6.41 -5.14 14.53
C PHE A 127 -6.09 -6.44 13.79
N MET A 128 -5.05 -6.48 12.98
CA MET A 128 -4.64 -7.67 12.24
C MET A 128 -3.52 -8.43 12.95
N PRO A 129 -3.44 -9.78 12.78
CA PRO A 129 -2.34 -10.58 13.30
C PRO A 129 -0.98 -10.06 12.84
N SER A 130 0.01 -10.12 13.73
CA SER A 130 1.37 -9.62 13.46
C SER A 130 2.04 -10.29 12.26
N ALA A 131 1.73 -11.56 12.00
CA ALA A 131 2.17 -12.27 10.79
C ALA A 131 1.77 -11.56 9.51
N LEU A 132 0.52 -11.03 9.45
CA LEU A 132 0.05 -10.27 8.31
C LEU A 132 0.78 -8.93 8.18
N GLY A 133 1.06 -8.27 9.31
CA GLY A 133 1.84 -7.03 9.34
C GLY A 133 3.26 -7.22 8.79
N ILE A 134 3.91 -8.32 9.14
CA ILE A 134 5.23 -8.71 8.60
C ILE A 134 5.14 -8.94 7.09
N TYR A 135 4.16 -9.76 6.65
CA TYR A 135 3.92 -9.99 5.23
C TYR A 135 3.74 -8.70 4.44
N TRP A 136 2.92 -7.77 4.97
CA TRP A 136 2.67 -6.46 4.36
C TRP A 136 3.92 -5.61 4.26
N SER A 137 4.72 -5.58 5.33
CA SER A 137 5.98 -4.83 5.37
C SER A 137 6.98 -5.33 4.33
N VAL A 138 7.15 -6.65 4.22
CA VAL A 138 8.03 -7.26 3.22
C VAL A 138 7.54 -6.96 1.80
N GLY A 139 6.23 -7.08 1.56
CA GLY A 139 5.60 -6.73 0.27
C GLY A 139 5.84 -5.28 -0.12
N ASN A 140 5.67 -4.34 0.81
CA ASN A 140 5.94 -2.93 0.59
C ASN A 140 7.41 -2.65 0.27
N ILE A 141 8.34 -3.25 1.01
CA ILE A 141 9.79 -3.11 0.76
C ILE A 141 10.13 -3.63 -0.64
N PHE A 142 9.60 -4.79 -1.01
CA PHE A 142 9.79 -5.35 -2.34
C PHE A 142 9.26 -4.42 -3.44
N ALA A 143 8.04 -3.89 -3.28
CA ALA A 143 7.44 -2.96 -4.23
C ALA A 143 8.24 -1.66 -4.35
N ILE A 144 8.79 -1.14 -3.26
CA ILE A 144 9.66 0.04 -3.26
C ILE A 144 10.93 -0.23 -4.09
N VAL A 145 11.59 -1.35 -3.83
CA VAL A 145 12.81 -1.74 -4.57
C VAL A 145 12.50 -1.91 -6.06
N GLN A 146 11.41 -2.60 -6.39
CA GLN A 146 10.95 -2.79 -7.76
C GLN A 146 10.71 -1.45 -8.46
N ASN A 147 10.00 -0.52 -7.83
CA ASN A 147 9.74 0.81 -8.39
C ASN A 147 11.04 1.57 -8.66
N ILE A 148 11.99 1.56 -7.73
CA ILE A 148 13.28 2.23 -7.91
C ILE A 148 14.08 1.64 -9.08
N VAL A 149 14.11 0.31 -9.19
CA VAL A 149 14.81 -0.39 -10.27
C VAL A 149 14.20 -0.09 -11.62
N VAL A 150 12.86 -0.14 -11.72
CA VAL A 150 12.13 0.16 -12.97
C VAL A 150 12.33 1.61 -13.39
N MET A 151 12.23 2.57 -12.46
CA MET A 151 12.44 3.99 -12.76
C MET A 151 13.85 4.26 -13.27
N LYS A 152 14.88 3.72 -12.61
CA LYS A 152 16.26 3.85 -13.07
C LYS A 152 16.49 3.20 -14.45
N GLY A 153 15.82 2.06 -14.70
CA GLY A 153 15.87 1.40 -16.01
C GLY A 153 15.28 2.26 -17.12
N MET A 154 14.12 2.89 -16.87
CA MET A 154 13.46 3.78 -17.84
C MET A 154 14.28 5.04 -18.13
N GLU A 155 14.91 5.65 -17.13
CA GLU A 155 15.82 6.81 -17.32
C GLU A 155 17.02 6.45 -18.18
N LYS A 156 17.53 5.23 -18.08
CA LYS A 156 18.68 4.76 -18.84
C LYS A 156 18.35 4.46 -20.31
N HIS A 157 17.13 4.02 -20.60
CA HIS A 157 16.68 3.67 -21.95
C HIS A 157 15.85 4.76 -22.63
N GLY A 158 15.49 5.83 -21.94
CA GLY A 158 14.75 6.98 -22.46
C GLY A 158 15.61 8.14 -22.95
N LYS A 159 16.92 7.94 -23.01
CA LYS A 159 17.89 8.81 -23.70
C LYS A 159 18.32 8.12 -25.01
#